data_4d6fc65139fd9a81ad1f5beb5418af2e
#
_entry.id   4d6fc65139fd9a81ad1f5beb5418af2e
#
_cell.length_a   1.000
_cell.length_b   1.000
_cell.length_c   1.000
_cell.angle_alpha   90.00
_cell.angle_beta   90.00
_cell.angle_gamma   90.00
#
_symmetry.space_group_name_H-M   'P 1'
#
loop_
_entity.id
_entity.type
_entity.pdbx_description
1 polymer ?
#
loop_
_entity_poly.entity_id
_entity_poly.type
_entity_poly.pdbx_seq_one_letter_code
_entity_poly.pdbx_strand_id
1 'polypeptide(L)'
;MWILFNNRGGNKPGMGGNNFAKVRKGFLILGKIKIFLMKLNYIFLLYLCIVQTVNSFGQDTQKAGTGVDVAITSIEDGSIGFDSWFLDKTMRLDYYHSGTSREEHFAIDQVVTDGPWGGSRTQLADELELGLYFFEIHDNITGRMLFSRGFASIFGEWQTIPEAEKQWGTFHESLRFPWPKNPFTLSVKKRDGENRFQVIWTTPIDPASRLVNLSAPAKKYKVDVICENGAASNKVDLVILGDGYSQAEMEKFRKDAKRLTDVLMGTEPFKSRAKDFNIRAVETPAESSGVCKPHPGVFKRTPLSVHYGSFGSERYALTYDNKTVRDVASMVPYDFMVILVNERTYGGGGIYNLYTTVSADNKFADYIMVHELGHHMAALADEYYTSSVSYEIPPVTVEPWETNVTALLDPGNLKWKGLVEPGTPVPTPWNKEAFDKAGYEIQKQRDSLRAAKVPENVMEDLFMRQKKQEDGFFADEKYKDKVGAFEGANYTATGQYRSQLDCIMYTRHMNFCRVCRHGLEEVFNQYVK
;
A
#
# COMPACT_ATOMS: atom_id res chain seq x y z
N MET A 1 28.59 26.38 -15.95
CA MET A 1 29.60 27.19 -16.67
C MET A 1 30.91 26.43 -16.66
N TRP A 2 31.19 25.82 -17.75
CA TRP A 2 32.38 25.31 -18.40
C TRP A 2 33.71 25.90 -17.84
N ILE A 3 34.79 25.07 -17.69
CA ILE A 3 35.79 24.81 -18.75
C ILE A 3 36.73 23.68 -18.29
N LEU A 4 36.95 22.72 -19.21
CA LEU A 4 38.04 21.76 -19.32
C LEU A 4 39.40 22.44 -19.46
N PHE A 5 40.53 21.79 -19.05
CA PHE A 5 41.66 21.60 -19.94
C PHE A 5 42.64 20.50 -19.47
N ASN A 6 42.97 19.65 -20.40
CA ASN A 6 43.99 18.61 -20.48
C ASN A 6 45.41 19.22 -20.70
N ASN A 7 46.53 18.68 -20.20
CA ASN A 7 47.50 17.91 -20.97
C ASN A 7 48.87 17.71 -20.28
N ARG A 8 49.30 16.49 -20.31
CA ARG A 8 50.62 15.88 -20.67
C ARG A 8 51.97 16.55 -20.32
N GLY A 9 52.79 15.75 -19.65
CA GLY A 9 54.06 15.27 -20.21
C GLY A 9 55.35 15.76 -19.59
N GLY A 10 56.24 14.86 -19.16
CA GLY A 10 57.69 14.96 -19.38
C GLY A 10 58.63 15.01 -18.17
N ASN A 11 59.15 13.83 -17.84
CA ASN A 11 60.54 13.49 -17.37
C ASN A 11 61.48 14.46 -16.59
N LYS A 12 61.84 14.03 -15.41
CA LYS A 12 63.09 13.86 -14.59
C LYS A 12 64.40 14.59 -15.04
N PRO A 13 65.47 14.65 -14.16
CA PRO A 13 65.65 14.45 -12.70
C PRO A 13 66.56 15.53 -12.04
N GLY A 14 66.69 15.51 -10.72
CA GLY A 14 67.90 16.03 -10.04
C GLY A 14 67.76 16.54 -8.62
N MET A 15 68.23 15.73 -7.70
CA MET A 15 68.92 16.00 -6.43
C MET A 15 68.66 17.25 -5.58
N GLY A 16 68.43 16.99 -4.27
CA GLY A 16 68.99 17.75 -3.15
C GLY A 16 68.01 18.63 -2.38
N GLY A 17 67.67 18.22 -1.14
CA GLY A 17 67.02 19.14 -0.24
C GLY A 17 66.20 18.58 0.92
N ASN A 18 66.76 17.57 1.63
CA ASN A 18 66.20 17.16 2.94
C ASN A 18 66.74 18.11 4.01
N ASN A 19 65.91 19.05 4.52
CA ASN A 19 65.97 19.56 5.89
C ASN A 19 64.93 20.66 6.22
N PHE A 20 64.22 21.23 5.27
CA PHE A 20 63.18 22.25 5.57
C PHE A 20 61.77 21.70 5.85
N ALA A 21 61.50 20.43 5.59
CA ALA A 21 60.17 19.84 5.74
C ALA A 21 59.80 19.43 7.20
N LYS A 22 60.80 19.21 8.06
CA LYS A 22 60.55 18.79 9.46
C LYS A 22 60.14 19.94 10.39
N VAL A 23 60.59 21.17 10.17
CA VAL A 23 60.24 22.33 11.01
C VAL A 23 58.81 22.84 10.68
N ARG A 24 58.38 22.81 9.40
CA ARG A 24 57.02 23.20 9.05
C ARG A 24 55.94 22.22 9.54
N LYS A 25 56.19 20.92 9.62
CA LYS A 25 55.24 19.95 10.19
C LYS A 25 55.02 20.11 11.70
N GLY A 26 56.05 20.50 12.45
CA GLY A 26 55.93 20.73 13.92
C GLY A 26 55.02 21.93 14.25
N PHE A 27 55.13 23.04 13.52
CA PHE A 27 54.30 24.23 13.71
C PHE A 27 52.82 24.01 13.30
N LEU A 28 52.56 23.19 12.27
CA LEU A 28 51.19 22.83 11.87
C LEU A 28 50.49 21.91 12.87
N ILE A 29 51.21 21.03 13.53
CA ILE A 29 50.66 20.11 14.53
C ILE A 29 50.33 20.89 15.84
N LEU A 30 51.22 21.76 16.29
CA LEU A 30 50.98 22.62 17.45
C LEU A 30 49.81 23.58 17.26
N GLY A 31 49.65 24.15 16.06
CA GLY A 31 48.49 24.98 15.72
C GLY A 31 47.17 24.22 15.74
N LYS A 32 47.14 22.98 15.22
CA LYS A 32 45.94 22.14 15.23
C LYS A 32 45.56 21.67 16.65
N ILE A 33 46.53 21.36 17.50
CA ILE A 33 46.31 21.00 18.91
C ILE A 33 45.74 22.21 19.69
N LYS A 34 46.24 23.41 19.46
CA LYS A 34 45.73 24.63 20.14
C LYS A 34 44.28 24.95 19.72
N ILE A 35 43.92 24.79 18.45
CA ILE A 35 42.55 24.94 17.95
C ILE A 35 41.63 23.85 18.48
N PHE A 36 42.12 22.61 18.61
CA PHE A 36 41.35 21.52 19.20
C PHE A 36 41.06 21.73 20.67
N LEU A 37 42.05 22.18 21.48
CA LEU A 37 41.86 22.49 22.89
C LEU A 37 40.95 23.70 23.13
N MET A 38 40.99 24.71 22.25
CA MET A 38 40.05 25.84 22.31
C MET A 38 38.62 25.40 21.99
N LYS A 39 38.40 24.51 21.06
CA LYS A 39 37.06 23.95 20.77
C LYS A 39 36.53 23.08 21.90
N LEU A 40 37.39 22.31 22.56
CA LEU A 40 37.01 21.49 23.73
C LEU A 40 36.58 22.37 24.92
N ASN A 41 37.30 23.46 25.20
CA ASN A 41 36.91 24.42 26.23
C ASN A 41 35.59 25.16 25.92
N TYR A 42 35.30 25.42 24.63
CA TYR A 42 34.04 26.03 24.22
C TYR A 42 32.84 25.09 24.40
N ILE A 43 33.04 23.81 24.11
CA ILE A 43 32.02 22.77 24.32
C ILE A 43 31.77 22.56 25.82
N PHE A 44 32.82 22.60 26.65
CA PHE A 44 32.71 22.45 28.11
C PHE A 44 31.99 23.66 28.76
N LEU A 45 32.26 24.87 28.30
CA LEU A 45 31.55 26.08 28.72
C LEU A 45 30.07 26.08 28.30
N LEU A 46 29.75 25.59 27.08
CA LEU A 46 28.36 25.41 26.62
C LEU A 46 27.61 24.38 27.48
N TYR A 47 28.28 23.28 27.83
CA TYR A 47 27.71 22.24 28.69
C TYR A 47 27.44 22.76 30.11
N LEU A 48 28.34 23.57 30.71
CA LEU A 48 28.12 24.20 31.98
C LEU A 48 26.95 25.19 31.96
N CYS A 49 26.79 25.98 30.91
CA CYS A 49 25.64 26.89 30.75
C CYS A 49 24.31 26.13 30.61
N ILE A 50 24.29 24.99 29.91
CA ILE A 50 23.08 24.17 29.77
C ILE A 50 22.71 23.52 31.10
N VAL A 51 23.67 23.04 31.89
CA VAL A 51 23.43 22.45 33.22
C VAL A 51 22.92 23.48 34.21
N GLN A 52 23.39 24.74 34.15
CA GLN A 52 22.88 25.81 34.99
C GLN A 52 21.47 26.28 34.65
N THR A 53 21.08 26.26 33.34
CA THR A 53 19.71 26.60 32.94
C THR A 53 18.71 25.49 33.29
N VAL A 54 19.09 24.22 33.28
CA VAL A 54 18.22 23.13 33.72
C VAL A 54 17.98 23.11 35.21
N ASN A 55 18.97 23.52 36.04
CA ASN A 55 18.80 23.63 37.50
C ASN A 55 18.00 24.85 37.95
N SER A 56 17.81 25.88 37.12
CA SER A 56 16.99 27.05 37.44
C SER A 56 15.50 26.84 37.16
N PHE A 57 15.11 25.81 36.43
CA PHE A 57 13.70 25.47 36.15
C PHE A 57 13.11 24.43 37.10
N GLY A 58 13.86 23.94 38.08
CA GLY A 58 13.48 22.85 38.98
C GLY A 58 12.99 23.25 40.38
N GLN A 59 12.81 24.53 40.71
CA GLN A 59 12.49 24.93 42.08
C GLN A 59 11.25 25.83 42.29
N ASP A 60 10.30 25.88 41.36
CA ASP A 60 9.04 26.61 41.60
C ASP A 60 7.80 25.84 41.14
N THR A 61 7.55 24.65 41.71
CA THR A 61 6.23 24.01 41.67
C THR A 61 5.94 23.26 42.96
N GLN A 62 5.76 24.00 44.05
CA GLN A 62 4.98 23.56 45.21
C GLN A 62 4.21 24.73 45.78
N LYS A 63 2.92 24.82 45.43
CA LYS A 63 1.72 25.25 46.15
C LYS A 63 0.74 25.98 45.24
N ALA A 64 -0.24 25.28 44.74
CA ALA A 64 -1.62 25.77 44.71
C ALA A 64 -2.51 24.55 44.37
N GLY A 65 -2.99 23.88 45.40
CA GLY A 65 -4.09 22.96 45.29
C GLY A 65 -5.38 23.74 45.15
N THR A 66 -6.07 23.58 44.03
CA THR A 66 -7.53 23.68 43.98
C THR A 66 -7.94 22.52 43.06
N GLY A 67 -8.43 21.48 43.70
CA GLY A 67 -9.09 20.37 43.01
C GLY A 67 -10.28 20.92 42.21
N VAL A 68 -10.21 20.80 40.91
CA VAL A 68 -11.38 20.75 40.08
C VAL A 68 -11.61 19.27 39.85
N ASP A 69 -12.50 18.70 40.65
CA ASP A 69 -13.13 17.40 40.32
C ASP A 69 -13.83 17.57 38.97
N VAL A 70 -13.15 17.21 37.90
CA VAL A 70 -13.83 16.96 36.64
C VAL A 70 -14.62 15.67 36.86
N ALA A 71 -15.88 15.84 37.15
CA ALA A 71 -16.85 14.76 37.14
C ALA A 71 -16.74 14.04 35.80
N ILE A 72 -16.19 12.82 35.82
CA ILE A 72 -16.30 11.87 34.72
C ILE A 72 -17.79 11.51 34.66
N THR A 73 -18.56 12.32 33.92
CA THR A 73 -19.90 11.92 33.50
C THR A 73 -19.74 10.68 32.65
N SER A 74 -20.34 9.59 33.10
CA SER A 74 -20.51 8.32 32.40
C SER A 74 -20.82 8.60 30.93
N ILE A 75 -19.96 8.11 30.03
CA ILE A 75 -20.11 8.18 28.58
C ILE A 75 -21.32 7.30 28.24
N GLU A 76 -22.43 7.92 27.93
CA GLU A 76 -23.52 7.30 27.21
C GLU A 76 -22.97 6.87 25.84
N ASP A 77 -23.33 5.64 25.42
CA ASP A 77 -23.13 4.97 24.14
C ASP A 77 -22.20 5.70 23.13
N GLY A 78 -20.98 5.20 23.02
CA GLY A 78 -19.83 5.91 22.43
C GLY A 78 -19.83 6.14 20.93
N SER A 79 -20.97 6.25 20.25
CA SER A 79 -21.00 6.55 18.82
C SER A 79 -20.55 8.00 18.56
N ILE A 80 -19.56 8.17 17.66
CA ILE A 80 -19.12 9.48 17.18
C ILE A 80 -20.18 10.00 16.22
N GLY A 81 -21.03 10.94 16.66
CA GLY A 81 -21.96 11.60 15.77
C GLY A 81 -21.22 12.38 14.68
N PHE A 82 -21.27 11.94 13.42
CA PHE A 82 -20.54 12.52 12.29
C PHE A 82 -20.68 14.05 12.25
N ASP A 83 -21.92 14.55 12.27
CA ASP A 83 -22.22 15.97 12.11
C ASP A 83 -21.74 16.84 13.29
N SER A 84 -21.41 16.24 14.43
CA SER A 84 -20.80 16.97 15.57
C SER A 84 -19.33 17.30 15.31
N TRP A 85 -18.59 16.43 14.64
CA TRP A 85 -17.15 16.50 14.49
C TRP A 85 -16.66 16.83 13.08
N PHE A 86 -17.45 16.53 12.05
CA PHE A 86 -17.03 16.62 10.66
C PHE A 86 -17.96 17.50 9.82
N LEU A 87 -17.41 18.01 8.73
CA LEU A 87 -18.14 18.57 7.61
C LEU A 87 -18.32 17.49 6.53
N ASP A 88 -19.39 17.60 5.73
CA ASP A 88 -19.68 16.69 4.61
C ASP A 88 -18.77 16.94 3.41
N LYS A 89 -17.49 16.78 3.60
CA LYS A 89 -16.44 16.84 2.59
C LYS A 89 -15.20 16.07 3.02
N THR A 90 -14.35 15.72 2.06
CA THR A 90 -13.12 14.98 2.28
C THR A 90 -11.95 15.94 2.48
N MET A 91 -11.15 15.72 3.50
CA MET A 91 -9.80 16.25 3.63
C MET A 91 -8.81 15.21 3.12
N ARG A 92 -7.85 15.65 2.30
CA ARG A 92 -6.73 14.85 1.85
C ARG A 92 -5.44 15.49 2.35
N LEU A 93 -4.65 14.70 3.08
CA LEU A 93 -3.29 15.02 3.46
C LEU A 93 -2.34 14.32 2.49
N ASP A 94 -1.65 15.07 1.66
CA ASP A 94 -0.59 14.59 0.78
C ASP A 94 0.75 14.74 1.46
N TYR A 95 1.59 13.71 1.38
CA TYR A 95 2.91 13.71 2.02
C TYR A 95 3.92 12.90 1.20
N TYR A 96 5.19 13.18 1.45
CA TYR A 96 6.29 12.35 0.97
C TYR A 96 6.68 11.36 2.05
N HIS A 97 6.79 10.08 1.65
CA HIS A 97 7.29 8.99 2.45
C HIS A 97 8.65 8.57 1.90
N SER A 98 9.70 8.71 2.69
CA SER A 98 11.09 8.58 2.24
C SER A 98 11.90 7.74 3.21
N GLY A 99 12.88 7.00 2.72
CA GLY A 99 13.77 6.24 3.59
C GLY A 99 14.50 5.11 2.89
N THR A 100 14.85 4.10 3.66
CA THR A 100 15.54 2.87 3.26
C THR A 100 14.79 1.64 3.79
N SER A 101 15.36 0.44 3.67
CA SER A 101 14.80 -0.77 4.31
C SER A 101 14.76 -0.69 5.86
N ARG A 102 15.46 0.28 6.48
CA ARG A 102 15.64 0.35 7.95
C ARG A 102 15.08 1.59 8.61
N GLU A 103 14.81 2.62 7.85
CA GLU A 103 14.33 3.91 8.34
C GLU A 103 13.32 4.51 7.39
N GLU A 104 12.38 5.29 7.93
CA GLU A 104 11.34 5.96 7.18
C GLU A 104 11.04 7.34 7.77
N HIS A 105 10.76 8.30 6.89
CA HIS A 105 10.53 9.70 7.22
C HIS A 105 9.33 10.22 6.45
N PHE A 106 8.61 11.16 7.07
CA PHE A 106 7.40 11.75 6.53
C PHE A 106 7.55 13.26 6.42
N ALA A 107 7.08 13.83 5.31
CA ALA A 107 7.05 15.28 5.12
C ALA A 107 5.75 15.67 4.41
N ILE A 108 4.98 16.60 5.01
CA ILE A 108 3.74 17.09 4.40
C ILE A 108 4.06 17.82 3.09
N ASP A 109 3.36 17.47 2.01
CA ASP A 109 3.31 18.24 0.75
C ASP A 109 2.20 19.30 0.85
N GLN A 110 0.96 18.87 1.10
CA GLN A 110 -0.20 19.77 1.18
C GLN A 110 -1.38 19.14 1.94
N VAL A 111 -2.29 20.00 2.37
CA VAL A 111 -3.61 19.59 2.86
C VAL A 111 -4.66 20.25 1.97
N VAL A 112 -5.54 19.45 1.36
CA VAL A 112 -6.47 19.94 0.33
C VAL A 112 -7.89 19.39 0.53
N THR A 113 -8.86 20.05 -0.11
CA THR A 113 -10.21 19.52 -0.29
C THR A 113 -10.20 18.46 -1.38
N ASP A 114 -10.77 17.28 -1.11
CA ASP A 114 -10.82 16.13 -2.04
C ASP A 114 -12.28 15.75 -2.41
N GLY A 115 -13.15 16.72 -2.55
CA GLY A 115 -14.55 16.54 -2.90
C GLY A 115 -15.46 16.22 -1.69
N PRO A 116 -16.70 15.76 -1.95
CA PRO A 116 -17.62 15.33 -0.90
C PRO A 116 -17.12 14.07 -0.21
N TRP A 117 -17.54 13.87 1.05
CA TRP A 117 -17.23 12.64 1.76
C TRP A 117 -18.05 11.47 1.21
N GLY A 118 -17.38 10.45 0.67
CA GLY A 118 -17.98 9.23 0.14
C GLY A 118 -18.18 8.12 1.18
N GLY A 119 -17.29 8.04 2.18
CA GLY A 119 -17.26 6.94 3.14
C GLY A 119 -18.40 7.00 4.18
N SER A 120 -18.46 5.97 5.01
CA SER A 120 -19.46 5.84 6.08
C SER A 120 -19.45 7.04 7.02
N ARG A 121 -20.64 7.42 7.50
CA ARG A 121 -20.82 8.41 8.57
C ARG A 121 -21.01 7.79 9.96
N THR A 122 -21.07 6.47 10.03
CA THR A 122 -21.31 5.73 11.27
C THR A 122 -20.15 4.82 11.65
N GLN A 123 -19.42 4.26 10.68
CA GLN A 123 -18.26 3.40 10.89
C GLN A 123 -16.96 4.23 10.72
N LEU A 124 -16.73 5.14 11.66
CA LEU A 124 -15.60 6.09 11.60
C LEU A 124 -14.30 5.49 12.16
N ALA A 125 -14.40 4.62 13.15
CA ALA A 125 -13.27 3.82 13.66
C ALA A 125 -13.13 2.52 12.86
N ASP A 126 -11.89 2.18 12.50
CA ASP A 126 -11.57 0.91 11.86
C ASP A 126 -11.28 -0.15 12.93
N GLU A 127 -12.17 -1.12 13.05
CA GLU A 127 -12.05 -2.24 13.99
C GLU A 127 -11.39 -3.47 13.35
N LEU A 128 -11.18 -3.47 12.02
CA LEU A 128 -10.57 -4.61 11.33
C LEU A 128 -9.05 -4.61 11.46
N GLU A 129 -8.48 -3.43 11.67
CA GLU A 129 -7.02 -3.25 11.85
C GLU A 129 -6.19 -3.93 10.75
N LEU A 130 -6.65 -3.92 9.49
CA LEU A 130 -5.93 -4.49 8.35
C LEU A 130 -4.82 -3.55 7.86
N GLY A 131 -3.83 -4.09 7.15
CA GLY A 131 -2.75 -3.32 6.52
C GLY A 131 -1.48 -3.24 7.35
N LEU A 132 -0.39 -2.88 6.68
CA LEU A 132 0.92 -2.66 7.30
C LEU A 132 0.94 -1.38 8.15
N TYR A 133 0.21 -0.36 7.69
CA TYR A 133 0.08 0.94 8.33
C TYR A 133 -1.34 1.16 8.83
N PHE A 134 -1.45 2.06 9.80
CA PHE A 134 -2.73 2.49 10.38
C PHE A 134 -2.65 3.97 10.72
N PHE A 135 -3.68 4.74 10.45
CA PHE A 135 -3.71 6.13 10.91
C PHE A 135 -4.93 6.44 11.75
N GLU A 136 -4.74 7.38 12.65
CA GLU A 136 -5.76 7.87 13.55
C GLU A 136 -5.81 9.40 13.55
N ILE A 137 -6.99 9.95 13.77
CA ILE A 137 -7.24 11.37 13.95
C ILE A 137 -7.83 11.58 15.33
N HIS A 138 -7.20 12.43 16.12
CA HIS A 138 -7.61 12.78 17.48
C HIS A 138 -7.90 14.28 17.58
N ASP A 139 -9.06 14.65 18.14
CA ASP A 139 -9.40 16.04 18.45
C ASP A 139 -8.42 16.62 19.50
N ASN A 140 -7.84 17.78 19.22
CA ASN A 140 -6.81 18.37 20.10
C ASN A 140 -7.35 18.91 21.42
N ILE A 141 -8.66 19.16 21.52
CA ILE A 141 -9.31 19.70 22.71
C ILE A 141 -9.66 18.58 23.69
N THR A 142 -10.26 17.53 23.18
CA THR A 142 -10.81 16.43 24.00
C THR A 142 -9.90 15.20 24.07
N GLY A 143 -8.93 15.08 23.13
CA GLY A 143 -8.10 13.88 22.95
C GLY A 143 -8.86 12.69 22.36
N ARG A 144 -10.15 12.84 22.02
CA ARG A 144 -10.99 11.77 21.49
C ARG A 144 -10.53 11.36 20.09
N MET A 145 -10.41 10.04 19.85
CA MET A 145 -10.20 9.50 18.52
C MET A 145 -11.49 9.70 17.70
N LEU A 146 -11.38 10.33 16.53
CA LEU A 146 -12.49 10.71 15.66
C LEU A 146 -12.62 9.82 14.44
N PHE A 147 -11.49 9.34 13.91
CA PHE A 147 -11.45 8.53 12.69
C PHE A 147 -10.19 7.68 12.67
N SER A 148 -10.28 6.48 12.12
CA SER A 148 -9.11 5.64 11.87
C SER A 148 -9.29 4.77 10.63
N ARG A 149 -8.19 4.38 9.95
CA ARG A 149 -8.16 3.42 8.84
C ARG A 149 -6.79 2.76 8.73
N GLY A 150 -6.83 1.47 8.39
CA GLY A 150 -5.65 0.74 7.96
C GLY A 150 -5.34 0.97 6.48
N PHE A 151 -4.07 0.89 6.09
CA PHE A 151 -3.63 1.03 4.71
C PHE A 151 -2.29 0.32 4.47
N ALA A 152 -1.95 0.13 3.20
CA ALA A 152 -0.62 -0.19 2.73
C ALA A 152 -0.11 0.93 1.80
N SER A 153 1.17 0.93 1.48
CA SER A 153 1.77 2.00 0.70
C SER A 153 2.81 1.48 -0.29
N ILE A 154 3.09 2.25 -1.32
CA ILE A 154 4.17 1.97 -2.28
C ILE A 154 5.52 1.88 -1.55
N PHE A 155 5.78 2.83 -0.62
CA PHE A 155 7.01 2.82 0.17
C PHE A 155 7.13 1.55 1.03
N GLY A 156 6.03 1.12 1.66
CA GLY A 156 6.01 -0.08 2.49
C GLY A 156 6.34 -1.36 1.72
N GLU A 157 5.87 -1.48 0.47
CA GLU A 157 6.26 -2.59 -0.41
C GLU A 157 7.71 -2.45 -0.89
N TRP A 158 8.11 -1.24 -1.30
CA TRP A 158 9.48 -0.98 -1.75
C TRP A 158 10.52 -1.29 -0.68
N GLN A 159 10.23 -1.08 0.61
CA GLN A 159 11.13 -1.42 1.71
C GLN A 159 11.51 -2.90 1.77
N THR A 160 10.70 -3.79 1.18
CA THR A 160 10.90 -5.25 1.24
C THR A 160 11.77 -5.79 0.10
N ILE A 161 12.23 -4.95 -0.82
CA ILE A 161 13.07 -5.38 -1.95
C ILE A 161 14.56 -5.04 -1.72
N PRO A 162 15.50 -5.78 -2.34
CA PRO A 162 16.95 -5.57 -2.14
C PRO A 162 17.46 -4.18 -2.52
N GLU A 163 16.72 -3.42 -3.33
CA GLU A 163 17.07 -2.05 -3.69
C GLU A 163 17.04 -1.14 -2.46
N ALA A 164 16.06 -1.30 -1.58
CA ALA A 164 15.87 -0.47 -0.39
C ALA A 164 17.02 -0.60 0.64
N GLU A 165 17.80 -1.68 0.60
CA GLU A 165 18.99 -1.81 1.42
C GLU A 165 20.16 -0.91 0.98
N LYS A 166 20.16 -0.49 -0.30
CA LYS A 166 21.31 0.15 -0.96
C LYS A 166 21.12 1.62 -1.22
N GLN A 167 19.87 2.09 -1.25
CA GLN A 167 19.55 3.47 -1.60
C GLN A 167 18.28 3.98 -0.91
N TRP A 168 18.09 5.30 -0.93
CA TRP A 168 16.86 5.94 -0.51
C TRP A 168 15.79 5.87 -1.59
N GLY A 169 14.56 5.55 -1.17
CA GLY A 169 13.35 5.75 -1.97
C GLY A 169 12.52 6.90 -1.43
N THR A 170 11.74 7.53 -2.29
CA THR A 170 10.79 8.59 -1.93
C THR A 170 9.54 8.43 -2.77
N PHE A 171 8.40 8.32 -2.11
CA PHE A 171 7.10 8.16 -2.77
C PHE A 171 6.14 9.23 -2.25
N HIS A 172 5.31 9.75 -3.14
CA HIS A 172 4.21 10.63 -2.77
C HIS A 172 3.00 9.78 -2.40
N GLU A 173 2.42 10.02 -1.23
CA GLU A 173 1.30 9.26 -0.67
C GLU A 173 0.23 10.20 -0.14
N SER A 174 -0.97 9.68 0.15
CA SER A 174 -2.08 10.47 0.66
C SER A 174 -2.92 9.71 1.66
N LEU A 175 -3.37 10.41 2.70
CA LEU A 175 -4.43 9.95 3.61
C LEU A 175 -5.70 10.75 3.35
N ARG A 176 -6.85 10.09 3.33
CA ARG A 176 -8.18 10.66 3.10
C ARG A 176 -9.09 10.36 4.28
N PHE A 177 -9.80 11.38 4.76
CA PHE A 177 -10.70 11.28 5.89
C PHE A 177 -11.78 12.36 5.84
N PRO A 178 -12.90 12.23 6.58
CA PRO A 178 -13.90 13.29 6.63
C PRO A 178 -13.29 14.54 7.25
N TRP A 179 -13.72 15.71 6.78
CA TRP A 179 -13.14 17.01 7.15
C TRP A 179 -13.41 17.36 8.61
N PRO A 180 -12.42 17.35 9.52
CA PRO A 180 -12.63 17.74 10.92
C PRO A 180 -13.01 19.22 11.05
N LYS A 181 -13.90 19.54 12.00
CA LYS A 181 -14.30 20.93 12.29
C LYS A 181 -13.29 21.69 13.12
N ASN A 182 -12.56 20.99 13.98
CA ASN A 182 -11.61 21.54 14.94
C ASN A 182 -10.18 21.12 14.61
N PRO A 183 -9.17 21.81 15.18
CA PRO A 183 -7.79 21.35 15.15
C PRO A 183 -7.65 19.92 15.71
N PHE A 184 -6.86 19.10 15.03
CA PHE A 184 -6.66 17.70 15.35
C PHE A 184 -5.21 17.27 15.20
N THR A 185 -4.88 16.13 15.77
CA THR A 185 -3.60 15.46 15.59
C THR A 185 -3.82 14.19 14.77
N LEU A 186 -3.06 14.04 13.68
CA LEU A 186 -2.99 12.82 12.89
C LEU A 186 -1.76 12.03 13.32
N SER A 187 -1.94 10.74 13.58
CA SER A 187 -0.86 9.81 13.91
C SER A 187 -0.86 8.66 12.89
N VAL A 188 0.31 8.35 12.33
CA VAL A 188 0.55 7.16 11.52
C VAL A 188 1.27 6.13 12.37
N LYS A 189 0.77 4.91 12.32
CA LYS A 189 1.34 3.75 13.00
C LYS A 189 1.78 2.72 11.96
N LYS A 190 2.76 1.91 12.32
CA LYS A 190 3.25 0.77 11.53
C LYS A 190 3.32 -0.48 12.39
N ARG A 191 3.09 -1.65 11.81
CA ARG A 191 3.27 -2.93 12.50
C ARG A 191 4.74 -3.18 12.77
N ASP A 192 5.04 -3.56 14.01
CA ASP A 192 6.36 -4.06 14.41
C ASP A 192 6.51 -5.56 14.09
N GLY A 193 7.66 -6.14 14.42
CA GLY A 193 7.93 -7.58 14.22
C GLY A 193 7.02 -8.53 15.00
N GLU A 194 6.19 -8.03 15.92
CA GLU A 194 5.17 -8.78 16.67
C GLU A 194 3.74 -8.43 16.23
N ASN A 195 3.60 -7.80 15.06
CA ASN A 195 2.34 -7.35 14.48
C ASN A 195 1.55 -6.33 15.31
N ARG A 196 2.22 -5.59 16.21
CA ARG A 196 1.61 -4.52 17.00
C ARG A 196 1.85 -3.17 16.34
N PHE A 197 0.85 -2.32 16.32
CA PHE A 197 0.98 -0.98 15.78
C PHE A 197 1.79 -0.05 16.70
N GLN A 198 2.90 0.50 16.18
CA GLN A 198 3.76 1.49 16.82
C GLN A 198 3.62 2.83 16.11
N VAL A 199 3.47 3.93 16.86
CA VAL A 199 3.42 5.28 16.28
C VAL A 199 4.79 5.63 15.68
N ILE A 200 4.79 5.96 14.37
CA ILE A 200 6.00 6.33 13.63
C ILE A 200 6.00 7.77 13.14
N TRP A 201 4.83 8.41 13.07
CA TRP A 201 4.71 9.82 12.71
C TRP A 201 3.48 10.43 13.36
N THR A 202 3.62 11.69 13.80
CA THR A 202 2.52 12.47 14.37
C THR A 202 2.61 13.91 13.87
N THR A 203 1.47 14.48 13.45
CA THR A 203 1.42 15.88 13.00
C THR A 203 0.12 16.56 13.42
N PRO A 204 0.19 17.78 13.99
CA PRO A 204 -0.99 18.58 14.24
C PRO A 204 -1.46 19.28 12.97
N ILE A 205 -2.77 19.36 12.75
CA ILE A 205 -3.39 20.04 11.62
C ILE A 205 -4.52 20.93 12.14
N ASP A 206 -4.51 22.19 11.70
CA ASP A 206 -5.61 23.13 11.93
C ASP A 206 -6.38 23.30 10.60
N PRO A 207 -7.64 22.83 10.50
CA PRO A 207 -8.46 22.97 9.29
C PRO A 207 -8.71 24.42 8.86
N ALA A 208 -8.58 25.38 9.79
CA ALA A 208 -8.71 26.82 9.52
C ALA A 208 -7.41 27.49 9.09
N SER A 209 -6.29 26.74 9.07
CA SER A 209 -5.00 27.28 8.67
C SER A 209 -5.02 27.77 7.21
N ARG A 210 -4.36 28.91 6.96
CA ARG A 210 -4.14 29.42 5.59
C ARG A 210 -3.33 28.49 4.69
N LEU A 211 -2.68 27.47 5.24
CA LEU A 211 -1.93 26.46 4.50
C LEU A 211 -2.81 25.31 4.01
N VAL A 212 -4.07 25.27 4.43
CA VAL A 212 -5.05 24.30 3.94
C VAL A 212 -5.74 24.86 2.69
N ASN A 213 -5.61 24.14 1.57
CA ASN A 213 -6.20 24.55 0.31
C ASN A 213 -7.68 24.16 0.26
N LEU A 214 -8.55 25.16 0.27
CA LEU A 214 -10.01 25.00 0.25
C LEU A 214 -10.59 24.94 -1.17
N SER A 215 -9.77 25.04 -2.22
CA SER A 215 -10.25 25.00 -3.60
C SER A 215 -10.88 23.65 -3.92
N ALA A 216 -12.05 23.67 -4.55
CA ALA A 216 -12.68 22.44 -5.01
C ALA A 216 -11.80 21.75 -6.09
N PRO A 217 -11.79 20.41 -6.14
CA PRO A 217 -11.10 19.67 -7.19
C PRO A 217 -11.54 20.11 -8.58
N ALA A 218 -10.59 20.18 -9.52
CA ALA A 218 -10.89 20.56 -10.89
C ALA A 218 -11.68 19.46 -11.60
N LYS A 219 -12.84 19.76 -12.15
CA LYS A 219 -13.64 18.84 -12.98
C LYS A 219 -13.12 18.85 -14.42
N LYS A 220 -11.98 18.21 -14.65
CA LYS A 220 -11.26 18.26 -15.91
C LYS A 220 -11.70 17.19 -16.92
N TYR A 221 -12.17 16.05 -16.44
CA TYR A 221 -12.46 14.88 -17.25
C TYR A 221 -13.93 14.52 -17.25
N LYS A 222 -14.36 13.76 -18.26
CA LYS A 222 -15.74 13.25 -18.32
C LYS A 222 -15.90 12.08 -17.36
N VAL A 223 -17.05 12.04 -16.70
CA VAL A 223 -17.46 10.97 -15.79
C VAL A 223 -18.62 10.21 -16.41
N ASP A 224 -18.53 8.89 -16.44
CA ASP A 224 -19.59 7.97 -16.81
C ASP A 224 -20.07 7.21 -15.56
N VAL A 225 -21.37 7.18 -15.32
CA VAL A 225 -21.99 6.39 -14.24
C VAL A 225 -22.28 4.99 -14.78
N ILE A 226 -21.62 3.97 -14.20
CA ILE A 226 -21.85 2.57 -14.58
C ILE A 226 -23.00 1.99 -13.77
N CYS A 227 -23.02 2.27 -12.46
CA CYS A 227 -24.07 1.82 -11.56
C CYS A 227 -24.18 2.80 -10.39
N GLU A 228 -25.42 3.15 -9.99
CA GLU A 228 -25.70 4.01 -8.86
C GLU A 228 -26.89 3.46 -8.06
N ASN A 229 -26.64 3.00 -6.84
CA ASN A 229 -27.62 2.30 -6.00
C ASN A 229 -27.99 3.09 -4.74
N GLY A 230 -27.43 4.28 -4.54
CA GLY A 230 -27.79 5.14 -3.42
C GLY A 230 -26.75 6.19 -3.07
N ALA A 231 -26.95 6.85 -1.93
CA ALA A 231 -26.04 7.87 -1.44
C ALA A 231 -24.66 7.29 -1.14
N ALA A 232 -23.61 7.99 -1.53
CA ALA A 232 -22.21 7.56 -1.33
C ALA A 232 -21.92 7.19 0.14
N SER A 233 -22.44 7.96 1.11
CA SER A 233 -22.25 7.68 2.54
C SER A 233 -22.86 6.36 3.06
N ASN A 234 -23.56 5.60 2.21
CA ASN A 234 -24.24 4.34 2.56
C ASN A 234 -23.92 3.21 1.57
N LYS A 235 -22.96 3.41 0.70
CA LYS A 235 -22.55 2.49 -0.36
C LYS A 235 -21.04 2.37 -0.39
N VAL A 236 -20.56 1.33 -1.02
CA VAL A 236 -19.17 1.21 -1.43
C VAL A 236 -19.01 1.93 -2.76
N ASP A 237 -18.26 3.02 -2.79
CA ASP A 237 -18.04 3.82 -3.99
C ASP A 237 -16.74 3.41 -4.69
N LEU A 238 -16.86 2.77 -5.85
CA LEU A 238 -15.74 2.35 -6.67
C LEU A 238 -15.56 3.33 -7.85
N VAL A 239 -14.37 3.93 -7.98
CA VAL A 239 -13.98 4.71 -9.15
C VAL A 239 -13.07 3.91 -10.07
N ILE A 240 -13.36 3.93 -11.37
CA ILE A 240 -12.55 3.31 -12.42
C ILE A 240 -11.90 4.42 -13.24
N LEU A 241 -10.58 4.44 -13.31
CA LEU A 241 -9.78 5.37 -14.11
C LEU A 241 -9.20 4.64 -15.31
N GLY A 242 -8.99 5.33 -16.44
CA GLY A 242 -8.33 4.74 -17.60
C GLY A 242 -6.90 5.26 -17.75
N ASP A 243 -5.92 4.40 -18.05
CA ASP A 243 -4.59 4.85 -18.44
C ASP A 243 -4.12 4.20 -19.74
N GLY A 244 -3.46 4.99 -20.60
CA GLY A 244 -3.01 4.53 -21.90
C GLY A 244 -4.09 4.41 -22.97
N TYR A 245 -5.32 4.88 -22.75
CA TYR A 245 -6.34 5.00 -23.78
C TYR A 245 -6.24 6.37 -24.47
N SER A 246 -6.06 6.39 -25.79
CA SER A 246 -6.10 7.63 -26.56
C SER A 246 -7.52 8.22 -26.61
N GLN A 247 -7.66 9.49 -27.04
CA GLN A 247 -8.99 10.11 -27.23
C GLN A 247 -9.90 9.27 -28.15
N ALA A 248 -9.33 8.65 -29.18
CA ALA A 248 -10.10 7.79 -30.08
C ALA A 248 -10.56 6.45 -29.45
N GLU A 249 -9.93 6.05 -28.34
CA GLU A 249 -10.20 4.81 -27.61
C GLU A 249 -11.10 5.00 -26.38
N MET A 250 -11.68 6.19 -26.16
CA MET A 250 -12.57 6.41 -25.02
C MET A 250 -13.82 5.53 -25.04
N GLU A 251 -14.32 5.17 -26.23
CA GLU A 251 -15.40 4.19 -26.33
C GLU A 251 -14.94 2.78 -25.91
N LYS A 252 -13.71 2.40 -26.25
CA LYS A 252 -13.10 1.15 -25.78
C LYS A 252 -12.97 1.16 -24.27
N PHE A 253 -12.48 2.25 -23.67
CA PHE A 253 -12.38 2.40 -22.21
C PHE A 253 -13.73 2.16 -21.52
N ARG A 254 -14.82 2.80 -22.01
CA ARG A 254 -16.17 2.59 -21.46
C ARG A 254 -16.60 1.12 -21.54
N LYS A 255 -16.33 0.46 -22.68
CA LYS A 255 -16.64 -0.96 -22.86
C LYS A 255 -15.84 -1.85 -21.91
N ASP A 256 -14.55 -1.59 -21.74
CA ASP A 256 -13.69 -2.32 -20.82
C ASP A 256 -14.13 -2.12 -19.36
N ALA A 257 -14.41 -0.87 -18.96
CA ALA A 257 -14.90 -0.55 -17.62
C ALA A 257 -16.23 -1.25 -17.32
N LYS A 258 -17.17 -1.24 -18.28
CA LYS A 258 -18.46 -1.93 -18.12
C LYS A 258 -18.28 -3.44 -18.06
N ARG A 259 -17.50 -4.04 -18.96
CA ARG A 259 -17.23 -5.48 -19.03
C ARG A 259 -16.62 -5.99 -17.74
N LEU A 260 -15.57 -5.35 -17.24
CA LEU A 260 -14.89 -5.76 -16.00
C LEU A 260 -15.74 -5.52 -14.75
N THR A 261 -16.59 -4.47 -14.77
CA THR A 261 -17.61 -4.30 -13.74
C THR A 261 -18.61 -5.45 -13.74
N ASP A 262 -19.09 -5.89 -14.90
CA ASP A 262 -20.04 -7.00 -14.99
C ASP A 262 -19.43 -8.32 -14.49
N VAL A 263 -18.15 -8.56 -14.77
CA VAL A 263 -17.41 -9.71 -14.23
C VAL A 263 -17.33 -9.63 -12.70
N LEU A 264 -16.95 -8.47 -12.16
CA LEU A 264 -16.86 -8.24 -10.72
C LEU A 264 -18.21 -8.49 -10.05
N MET A 265 -19.27 -7.86 -10.55
CA MET A 265 -20.63 -8.00 -10.02
C MET A 265 -21.27 -9.38 -10.31
N GLY A 266 -20.64 -10.20 -11.12
CA GLY A 266 -20.98 -11.62 -11.34
C GLY A 266 -20.29 -12.59 -10.39
N THR A 267 -19.29 -12.14 -9.60
CA THR A 267 -18.45 -12.95 -8.72
C THR A 267 -18.82 -12.72 -7.25
N GLU A 268 -18.97 -13.82 -6.44
CA GLU A 268 -19.22 -13.69 -5.02
C GLU A 268 -17.96 -13.20 -4.26
N PRO A 269 -18.10 -12.32 -3.24
CA PRO A 269 -19.34 -11.82 -2.62
C PRO A 269 -19.94 -10.59 -3.29
N PHE A 270 -19.31 -10.00 -4.31
CA PHE A 270 -19.80 -8.79 -5.00
C PHE A 270 -21.19 -9.01 -5.60
N LYS A 271 -21.46 -10.22 -6.13
CA LYS A 271 -22.75 -10.56 -6.75
C LYS A 271 -23.91 -10.44 -5.78
N SER A 272 -23.83 -11.06 -4.62
CA SER A 272 -24.88 -11.00 -3.59
C SER A 272 -25.03 -9.59 -2.99
N ARG A 273 -23.96 -8.79 -3.00
CA ARG A 273 -23.88 -7.43 -2.48
C ARG A 273 -23.91 -6.34 -3.57
N ALA A 274 -24.26 -6.66 -4.82
CA ALA A 274 -24.18 -5.73 -5.96
C ALA A 274 -24.97 -4.42 -5.76
N LYS A 275 -26.05 -4.44 -4.97
CA LYS A 275 -26.82 -3.24 -4.61
C LYS A 275 -26.12 -2.33 -3.58
N ASP A 276 -25.05 -2.78 -3.00
CA ASP A 276 -24.25 -2.02 -2.04
C ASP A 276 -23.18 -1.16 -2.68
N PHE A 277 -23.04 -1.23 -4.02
CA PHE A 277 -22.01 -0.53 -4.77
C PHE A 277 -22.55 0.60 -5.63
N ASN A 278 -21.84 1.73 -5.65
CA ASN A 278 -21.87 2.71 -6.73
C ASN A 278 -20.57 2.59 -7.52
N ILE A 279 -20.65 2.65 -8.85
CA ILE A 279 -19.46 2.50 -9.71
C ILE A 279 -19.48 3.58 -10.78
N ARG A 280 -18.40 4.35 -10.86
CA ARG A 280 -18.22 5.45 -11.80
C ARG A 280 -16.89 5.30 -12.52
N ALA A 281 -16.84 5.72 -13.79
CA ALA A 281 -15.62 5.73 -14.59
C ALA A 281 -15.23 7.16 -14.96
N VAL A 282 -13.95 7.47 -14.92
CA VAL A 282 -13.39 8.78 -15.30
C VAL A 282 -12.51 8.60 -16.54
N GLU A 283 -12.86 9.28 -17.63
CA GLU A 283 -12.13 9.23 -18.90
C GLU A 283 -10.86 10.10 -18.83
N THR A 284 -9.71 9.49 -18.93
CA THR A 284 -8.40 10.18 -18.90
C THR A 284 -7.64 9.92 -20.23
N PRO A 285 -7.97 10.64 -21.31
CA PRO A 285 -7.36 10.38 -22.61
C PRO A 285 -5.87 10.67 -22.61
N ALA A 286 -5.09 9.69 -23.08
CA ALA A 286 -3.67 9.78 -23.33
C ALA A 286 -3.37 10.32 -24.75
N GLU A 287 -2.16 10.82 -24.99
CA GLU A 287 -1.71 11.25 -26.32
C GLU A 287 -1.58 10.08 -27.31
N SER A 288 -1.24 8.88 -26.80
CA SER A 288 -1.10 7.66 -27.60
C SER A 288 -1.54 6.43 -26.81
N SER A 289 -1.96 5.37 -27.52
CA SER A 289 -2.38 4.11 -26.96
C SER A 289 -1.25 3.37 -26.23
N GLY A 290 -1.57 2.69 -25.10
CA GLY A 290 -0.67 1.90 -24.29
C GLY A 290 0.12 2.70 -23.26
N VAL A 291 0.84 2.00 -22.39
CA VAL A 291 1.60 2.56 -21.26
C VAL A 291 3.09 2.27 -21.34
N CYS A 292 3.87 2.76 -20.37
CA CYS A 292 5.31 2.51 -20.27
C CYS A 292 5.58 1.04 -19.91
N LYS A 293 6.44 0.38 -20.71
CA LYS A 293 6.95 -0.99 -20.49
C LYS A 293 8.47 -1.01 -20.69
N PRO A 294 9.25 -0.80 -19.63
CA PRO A 294 10.71 -0.66 -19.74
C PRO A 294 11.42 -1.92 -20.27
N HIS A 295 10.96 -3.11 -19.88
CA HIS A 295 11.60 -4.39 -20.28
C HIS A 295 11.67 -4.59 -21.82
N PRO A 296 10.61 -4.36 -22.61
CA PRO A 296 10.72 -4.36 -24.07
C PRO A 296 11.22 -3.03 -24.66
N GLY A 297 11.59 -2.05 -23.82
CA GLY A 297 12.09 -0.74 -24.30
C GLY A 297 11.00 0.22 -24.79
N VAL A 298 9.76 0.07 -24.32
CA VAL A 298 8.64 0.97 -24.64
C VAL A 298 8.52 2.04 -23.55
N PHE A 299 8.73 3.29 -23.90
CA PHE A 299 8.63 4.44 -22.99
C PHE A 299 7.53 5.38 -23.45
N LYS A 300 6.52 5.59 -22.60
CA LYS A 300 5.37 6.46 -22.85
C LYS A 300 5.07 7.30 -21.63
N ARG A 301 4.50 8.49 -21.88
CA ARG A 301 3.90 9.33 -20.84
C ARG A 301 2.39 9.25 -20.99
N THR A 302 1.72 8.88 -19.92
CA THR A 302 0.26 8.76 -19.86
C THR A 302 -0.27 9.63 -18.74
N PRO A 303 -1.58 9.97 -18.73
CA PRO A 303 -2.15 10.85 -17.72
C PRO A 303 -1.95 10.38 -16.27
N LEU A 304 -1.98 9.06 -16.02
CA LEU A 304 -1.81 8.50 -14.69
C LEU A 304 -0.44 7.86 -14.47
N SER A 305 0.45 7.93 -15.48
CA SER A 305 1.85 7.47 -15.39
C SER A 305 2.02 5.99 -15.00
N VAL A 306 1.06 5.12 -15.34
CA VAL A 306 1.20 3.68 -15.09
C VAL A 306 2.37 3.12 -15.90
N HIS A 307 3.20 2.31 -15.24
CA HIS A 307 4.31 1.63 -15.86
C HIS A 307 4.47 0.20 -15.33
N TYR A 308 4.89 -0.68 -16.21
CA TYR A 308 5.30 -2.04 -15.87
C TYR A 308 6.73 -2.06 -15.32
N GLY A 309 7.10 -3.14 -14.66
CA GLY A 309 8.46 -3.31 -14.14
C GLY A 309 8.66 -2.73 -12.75
N SER A 310 7.59 -2.39 -12.04
CA SER A 310 7.67 -1.93 -10.66
C SER A 310 8.39 -2.96 -9.79
N PHE A 311 9.31 -2.51 -8.95
CA PHE A 311 10.12 -3.34 -8.06
C PHE A 311 10.89 -4.48 -8.77
N GLY A 312 11.26 -4.27 -10.05
CA GLY A 312 11.96 -5.25 -10.86
C GLY A 312 11.07 -6.40 -11.37
N SER A 313 9.79 -6.45 -11.03
CA SER A 313 8.85 -7.45 -11.52
C SER A 313 8.22 -7.01 -12.84
N GLU A 314 8.51 -7.72 -13.94
CA GLU A 314 8.04 -7.37 -15.28
C GLU A 314 6.51 -7.22 -15.38
N ARG A 315 5.76 -8.01 -14.60
CA ARG A 315 4.29 -8.01 -14.58
C ARG A 315 3.66 -7.00 -13.62
N TYR A 316 4.44 -6.41 -12.72
CA TYR A 316 3.89 -5.51 -11.72
C TYR A 316 3.73 -4.12 -12.32
N ALA A 317 2.50 -3.71 -12.55
CA ALA A 317 2.14 -2.46 -13.19
C ALA A 317 1.58 -1.50 -12.14
N LEU A 318 2.33 -0.44 -11.80
CA LEU A 318 1.94 0.55 -10.79
C LEU A 318 2.08 1.98 -11.34
N THR A 319 1.58 2.93 -10.60
CA THR A 319 1.89 4.35 -10.78
C THR A 319 2.42 4.95 -9.48
N TYR A 320 3.47 5.75 -9.58
CA TYR A 320 4.01 6.53 -8.46
C TYR A 320 3.53 7.98 -8.46
N ASP A 321 2.74 8.37 -9.46
CA ASP A 321 2.12 9.71 -9.55
C ASP A 321 0.80 9.75 -8.74
N ASN A 322 0.90 9.47 -7.44
CA ASN A 322 -0.24 9.43 -6.54
C ASN A 322 -1.06 10.74 -6.56
N LYS A 323 -0.39 11.90 -6.67
CA LYS A 323 -1.05 13.21 -6.67
C LYS A 323 -2.03 13.33 -7.83
N THR A 324 -1.58 13.05 -9.06
CA THR A 324 -2.45 13.08 -10.24
C THR A 324 -3.58 12.07 -10.15
N VAL A 325 -3.28 10.86 -9.70
CA VAL A 325 -4.29 9.80 -9.52
C VAL A 325 -5.39 10.25 -8.55
N ARG A 326 -5.01 10.80 -7.39
CA ARG A 326 -5.97 11.32 -6.40
C ARG A 326 -6.77 12.50 -6.94
N ASP A 327 -6.14 13.44 -7.64
CA ASP A 327 -6.82 14.59 -8.24
C ASP A 327 -7.86 14.15 -9.28
N VAL A 328 -7.57 13.13 -10.08
CA VAL A 328 -8.53 12.57 -11.04
C VAL A 328 -9.66 11.83 -10.34
N ALA A 329 -9.35 10.99 -9.36
CA ALA A 329 -10.36 10.22 -8.62
C ALA A 329 -11.33 11.12 -7.84
N SER A 330 -10.86 12.26 -7.31
CA SER A 330 -11.66 13.24 -6.55
C SER A 330 -12.78 13.91 -7.33
N MET A 331 -12.86 13.69 -8.64
CA MET A 331 -13.99 14.16 -9.47
C MET A 331 -15.32 13.51 -9.09
N VAL A 332 -15.28 12.36 -8.41
CA VAL A 332 -16.42 11.62 -7.89
C VAL A 332 -16.17 11.21 -6.44
N PRO A 333 -17.21 10.94 -5.64
CA PRO A 333 -17.05 10.24 -4.38
C PRO A 333 -16.44 8.85 -4.66
N TYR A 334 -15.46 8.43 -3.86
CA TYR A 334 -14.88 7.09 -3.96
C TYR A 334 -14.30 6.61 -2.62
N ASP A 335 -14.40 5.32 -2.40
CA ASP A 335 -13.71 4.58 -1.33
C ASP A 335 -12.53 3.80 -1.92
N PHE A 336 -12.79 3.11 -3.03
CA PHE A 336 -11.81 2.26 -3.72
C PHE A 336 -11.61 2.70 -5.16
N MET A 337 -10.44 2.36 -5.72
CA MET A 337 -10.00 2.82 -7.02
C MET A 337 -9.41 1.69 -7.86
N VAL A 338 -9.85 1.61 -9.12
CA VAL A 338 -9.27 0.74 -10.14
C VAL A 338 -8.72 1.59 -11.28
N ILE A 339 -7.52 1.27 -11.75
CA ILE A 339 -6.92 1.87 -12.93
C ILE A 339 -6.87 0.80 -14.03
N LEU A 340 -7.71 0.95 -15.05
CA LEU A 340 -7.66 0.10 -16.24
C LEU A 340 -6.52 0.54 -17.15
N VAL A 341 -5.62 -0.36 -17.42
CA VAL A 341 -4.44 -0.15 -18.26
C VAL A 341 -4.72 -0.68 -19.66
N ASN A 342 -4.67 0.19 -20.67
CA ASN A 342 -4.88 -0.17 -22.06
C ASN A 342 -3.69 -0.98 -22.61
N GLU A 343 -3.57 -2.22 -22.17
CA GLU A 343 -2.44 -3.08 -22.48
C GLU A 343 -2.85 -4.56 -22.53
N ARG A 344 -2.23 -5.31 -23.44
CA ARG A 344 -2.44 -6.76 -23.53
C ARG A 344 -1.45 -7.56 -22.68
N THR A 345 -0.26 -7.03 -22.41
CA THR A 345 0.73 -7.69 -21.57
C THR A 345 0.12 -8.00 -20.21
N TYR A 346 0.22 -9.27 -19.76
CA TYR A 346 -0.27 -9.67 -18.45
C TYR A 346 0.36 -8.81 -17.35
N GLY A 347 -0.45 -8.17 -16.52
CA GLY A 347 0.01 -7.36 -15.41
C GLY A 347 -1.12 -6.70 -14.65
N GLY A 348 -0.82 -6.39 -13.43
CA GLY A 348 -1.70 -5.74 -12.48
C GLY A 348 -0.98 -5.56 -11.16
N GLY A 349 -1.69 -5.06 -10.17
CA GLY A 349 -1.28 -4.92 -8.79
C GLY A 349 -2.41 -4.36 -7.94
N GLY A 350 -2.55 -4.87 -6.73
CA GLY A 350 -3.53 -4.40 -5.75
C GLY A 350 -2.84 -4.04 -4.44
N ILE A 351 -2.94 -2.78 -4.01
CA ILE A 351 -2.36 -2.29 -2.76
C ILE A 351 -3.48 -1.87 -1.83
N TYR A 352 -3.50 -2.40 -0.62
CA TYR A 352 -4.58 -2.22 0.34
C TYR A 352 -4.86 -0.73 0.59
N ASN A 353 -6.12 -0.33 0.38
CA ASN A 353 -6.63 1.03 0.54
C ASN A 353 -5.91 2.11 -0.31
N LEU A 354 -5.18 1.69 -1.37
CA LEU A 354 -4.49 2.63 -2.27
C LEU A 354 -5.14 2.62 -3.66
N TYR A 355 -4.93 1.57 -4.44
CA TYR A 355 -5.57 1.32 -5.74
C TYR A 355 -5.32 -0.11 -6.26
N THR A 356 -6.07 -0.48 -7.30
CA THR A 356 -5.84 -1.66 -8.14
C THR A 356 -5.48 -1.22 -9.55
N THR A 357 -4.53 -1.90 -10.23
CA THR A 357 -4.27 -1.77 -11.67
C THR A 357 -4.60 -3.07 -12.39
N VAL A 358 -5.12 -2.98 -13.61
CA VAL A 358 -5.58 -4.14 -14.40
C VAL A 358 -5.25 -3.96 -15.88
N SER A 359 -4.50 -4.87 -16.48
CA SER A 359 -4.30 -4.93 -17.94
C SER A 359 -5.59 -5.36 -18.63
N ALA A 360 -6.30 -4.40 -19.24
CA ALA A 360 -7.68 -4.60 -19.69
C ALA A 360 -7.84 -5.52 -20.91
N ASP A 361 -6.81 -5.62 -21.76
CA ASP A 361 -6.84 -6.44 -22.98
C ASP A 361 -6.21 -7.83 -22.83
N ASN A 362 -5.69 -8.17 -21.64
CA ASN A 362 -5.17 -9.50 -21.39
C ASN A 362 -6.31 -10.53 -21.32
N LYS A 363 -6.05 -11.75 -21.76
CA LYS A 363 -7.03 -12.86 -21.70
C LYS A 363 -7.49 -13.17 -20.26
N PHE A 364 -6.67 -12.84 -19.26
CA PHE A 364 -6.94 -13.02 -17.85
C PHE A 364 -7.35 -11.71 -17.14
N ALA A 365 -7.75 -10.67 -17.89
CA ALA A 365 -8.17 -9.40 -17.31
C ALA A 365 -9.28 -9.57 -16.25
N ASP A 366 -10.20 -10.48 -16.48
CA ASP A 366 -11.30 -10.81 -15.55
C ASP A 366 -10.76 -11.35 -14.21
N TYR A 367 -9.80 -12.28 -14.28
CA TYR A 367 -9.10 -12.79 -13.09
C TYR A 367 -8.30 -11.69 -12.39
N ILE A 368 -7.50 -10.92 -13.15
CA ILE A 368 -6.67 -9.85 -12.57
C ILE A 368 -7.55 -8.85 -11.83
N MET A 369 -8.67 -8.41 -12.42
CA MET A 369 -9.59 -7.45 -11.79
C MET A 369 -10.08 -7.92 -10.43
N VAL A 370 -10.56 -9.14 -10.33
CA VAL A 370 -11.17 -9.67 -9.11
C VAL A 370 -10.12 -10.02 -8.06
N HIS A 371 -8.99 -10.61 -8.49
CA HIS A 371 -7.87 -10.98 -7.63
C HIS A 371 -7.23 -9.75 -6.97
N GLU A 372 -6.85 -8.75 -7.78
CA GLU A 372 -6.19 -7.53 -7.28
C GLU A 372 -7.12 -6.68 -6.40
N LEU A 373 -8.44 -6.73 -6.63
CA LEU A 373 -9.41 -6.12 -5.71
C LEU A 373 -9.48 -6.85 -4.37
N GLY A 374 -9.18 -8.15 -4.30
CA GLY A 374 -9.02 -8.87 -3.05
C GLY A 374 -7.93 -8.26 -2.16
N HIS A 375 -6.77 -7.96 -2.75
CA HIS A 375 -5.70 -7.23 -2.06
C HIS A 375 -6.12 -5.81 -1.69
N HIS A 376 -6.62 -5.05 -2.67
CA HIS A 376 -6.91 -3.64 -2.49
C HIS A 376 -8.03 -3.37 -1.48
N MET A 377 -9.11 -4.16 -1.49
CA MET A 377 -10.27 -3.92 -0.63
C MET A 377 -10.14 -4.56 0.75
N ALA A 378 -9.61 -5.78 0.84
CA ALA A 378 -9.63 -6.57 2.08
C ALA A 378 -8.24 -7.04 2.53
N ALA A 379 -7.18 -6.48 1.96
CA ALA A 379 -5.80 -6.83 2.31
C ALA A 379 -5.54 -8.34 2.33
N LEU A 380 -6.21 -9.09 1.43
CA LEU A 380 -5.99 -10.53 1.31
C LEU A 380 -4.56 -10.80 0.84
N ALA A 381 -3.89 -11.75 1.47
CA ALA A 381 -2.59 -12.23 1.01
C ALA A 381 -2.73 -13.09 -0.25
N ASP A 382 -1.69 -13.12 -1.09
CA ASP A 382 -1.54 -14.17 -2.08
C ASP A 382 -1.42 -15.53 -1.40
N GLU A 383 -2.17 -16.50 -1.88
CA GLU A 383 -2.12 -17.87 -1.36
C GLU A 383 -1.16 -18.76 -2.18
N TYR A 384 -0.62 -18.27 -3.31
CA TYR A 384 0.34 -19.01 -4.12
C TYR A 384 1.78 -18.91 -3.56
N TYR A 385 2.60 -19.92 -3.89
CA TYR A 385 3.99 -20.02 -3.42
C TYR A 385 4.96 -20.63 -4.45
N THR A 386 4.46 -21.09 -5.59
CA THR A 386 5.31 -21.65 -6.66
C THR A 386 5.77 -20.61 -7.69
N SER A 387 5.22 -19.38 -7.64
CA SER A 387 5.59 -18.28 -8.52
C SER A 387 6.73 -17.45 -7.93
N SER A 388 7.61 -16.94 -8.79
CA SER A 388 8.64 -15.98 -8.38
C SER A 388 8.02 -14.65 -7.96
N VAL A 389 8.54 -14.06 -6.87
CA VAL A 389 8.17 -12.75 -6.35
C VAL A 389 9.41 -11.89 -6.15
N SER A 390 9.24 -10.58 -6.09
CA SER A 390 10.33 -9.61 -5.90
C SER A 390 10.69 -9.39 -4.44
N TYR A 391 9.86 -9.83 -3.52
CA TYR A 391 9.99 -9.60 -2.08
C TYR A 391 10.91 -10.63 -1.43
N GLU A 392 11.66 -10.19 -0.41
CA GLU A 392 12.29 -11.10 0.54
C GLU A 392 11.26 -11.55 1.57
N ILE A 393 11.12 -12.88 1.75
CA ILE A 393 10.15 -13.46 2.67
C ILE A 393 10.88 -13.85 3.95
N PRO A 394 10.67 -13.14 5.06
CA PRO A 394 11.33 -13.47 6.32
C PRO A 394 10.75 -14.77 6.92
N PRO A 395 11.50 -15.45 7.81
CA PRO A 395 10.95 -16.56 8.58
C PRO A 395 9.70 -16.14 9.35
N VAL A 396 8.66 -16.97 9.32
CA VAL A 396 7.39 -16.72 10.00
C VAL A 396 7.56 -17.01 11.49
N THR A 397 7.58 -15.96 12.30
CA THR A 397 7.71 -16.04 13.77
C THR A 397 6.47 -15.53 14.50
N VAL A 398 5.57 -14.86 13.78
CA VAL A 398 4.30 -14.35 14.30
C VAL A 398 3.16 -14.76 13.37
N GLU A 399 1.95 -14.77 13.89
CA GLU A 399 0.76 -15.04 13.08
C GLU A 399 0.56 -13.90 12.06
N PRO A 400 0.42 -14.18 10.74
CA PRO A 400 0.16 -13.14 9.74
C PRO A 400 -1.08 -12.33 10.09
N TRP A 401 -1.09 -11.03 9.80
CA TRP A 401 -2.27 -10.18 10.07
C TRP A 401 -3.36 -10.32 8.99
N GLU A 402 -3.03 -10.79 7.81
CA GLU A 402 -3.98 -11.03 6.73
C GLU A 402 -5.00 -12.12 7.12
N THR A 403 -6.25 -11.92 6.73
CA THR A 403 -7.36 -12.76 7.20
C THR A 403 -7.36 -14.17 6.61
N ASN A 404 -6.82 -14.35 5.40
CA ASN A 404 -6.91 -15.59 4.61
C ASN A 404 -5.70 -16.53 4.75
N VAL A 405 -4.67 -16.15 5.49
CA VAL A 405 -3.47 -16.96 5.72
C VAL A 405 -3.17 -17.09 7.21
N THR A 406 -2.54 -18.19 7.62
CA THR A 406 -2.14 -18.45 9.02
C THR A 406 -0.80 -19.18 9.05
N ALA A 407 0.03 -18.88 10.05
CA ALA A 407 1.21 -19.66 10.39
C ALA A 407 0.86 -20.90 11.26
N LEU A 408 -0.40 -21.01 11.68
CA LEU A 408 -0.92 -22.08 12.52
C LEU A 408 -0.09 -22.29 13.79
N LEU A 409 0.41 -21.18 14.38
CA LEU A 409 1.22 -21.22 15.61
C LEU A 409 0.44 -21.80 16.80
N ASP A 410 -0.87 -21.57 16.84
CA ASP A 410 -1.81 -22.20 17.74
C ASP A 410 -3.02 -22.77 16.97
N PRO A 411 -3.01 -24.08 16.65
CA PRO A 411 -4.13 -24.72 15.97
C PRO A 411 -5.47 -24.63 16.73
N GLY A 412 -5.41 -24.43 18.04
CA GLY A 412 -6.58 -24.21 18.89
C GLY A 412 -7.24 -22.84 18.68
N ASN A 413 -6.48 -21.87 18.14
CA ASN A 413 -6.90 -20.49 17.93
C ASN A 413 -6.81 -20.06 16.45
N LEU A 414 -7.17 -20.96 15.54
CA LEU A 414 -7.22 -20.67 14.10
C LEU A 414 -8.18 -19.51 13.80
N LYS A 415 -7.74 -18.48 13.05
CA LYS A 415 -8.51 -17.26 12.72
C LYS A 415 -9.92 -17.54 12.20
N TRP A 416 -10.06 -18.56 11.36
CA TRP A 416 -11.34 -18.96 10.76
C TRP A 416 -11.90 -20.26 11.35
N LYS A 417 -11.58 -20.56 12.61
CA LYS A 417 -12.04 -21.79 13.30
C LYS A 417 -13.56 -21.98 13.23
N GLY A 418 -14.34 -20.90 13.33
CA GLY A 418 -15.79 -20.94 13.24
C GLY A 418 -16.35 -21.40 11.88
N LEU A 419 -15.54 -21.38 10.83
CA LEU A 419 -15.91 -21.83 9.48
C LEU A 419 -15.43 -23.27 9.19
N VAL A 420 -14.60 -23.86 10.04
CA VAL A 420 -14.11 -25.23 9.87
C VAL A 420 -15.22 -26.22 10.17
N GLU A 421 -15.53 -27.07 9.20
CA GLU A 421 -16.59 -28.06 9.35
C GLU A 421 -16.15 -29.24 10.26
N PRO A 422 -17.05 -29.81 11.08
CA PRO A 422 -16.74 -30.97 11.91
C PRO A 422 -16.11 -32.12 11.10
N GLY A 423 -15.02 -32.68 11.63
CA GLY A 423 -14.30 -33.79 10.98
C GLY A 423 -13.26 -33.36 9.94
N THR A 424 -13.05 -32.05 9.71
CA THR A 424 -11.93 -31.56 8.91
C THR A 424 -10.69 -31.43 9.80
N PRO A 425 -9.60 -32.18 9.55
CA PRO A 425 -8.38 -32.06 10.34
C PRO A 425 -7.67 -30.72 10.09
N VAL A 426 -7.00 -30.21 11.12
CA VAL A 426 -6.17 -29.01 11.08
C VAL A 426 -4.78 -29.38 11.62
N PRO A 427 -3.70 -29.32 10.83
CA PRO A 427 -3.66 -29.01 9.38
C PRO A 427 -4.40 -30.03 8.52
N THR A 428 -4.86 -29.56 7.32
CA THR A 428 -5.67 -30.36 6.39
C THR A 428 -4.78 -31.01 5.35
N PRO A 429 -4.74 -32.35 5.25
CA PRO A 429 -3.89 -33.03 4.28
C PRO A 429 -4.43 -32.89 2.86
N TRP A 430 -3.51 -32.76 1.88
CA TRP A 430 -3.76 -32.71 0.45
C TRP A 430 -2.53 -33.19 -0.33
N ASN A 431 -2.66 -33.48 -1.61
CA ASN A 431 -1.57 -34.00 -2.44
C ASN A 431 -0.62 -32.88 -2.91
N LYS A 432 0.03 -32.23 -1.93
CA LYS A 432 0.91 -31.08 -2.12
C LYS A 432 2.13 -31.40 -2.98
N GLU A 433 2.78 -32.56 -2.79
CA GLU A 433 4.00 -32.92 -3.48
C GLU A 433 3.85 -32.97 -5.00
N ALA A 434 2.76 -33.57 -5.48
CA ALA A 434 2.46 -33.63 -6.92
C ALA A 434 2.18 -32.25 -7.50
N PHE A 435 1.45 -31.41 -6.77
CA PHE A 435 1.15 -30.02 -7.15
C PHE A 435 2.43 -29.18 -7.21
N ASP A 436 3.27 -29.25 -6.20
CA ASP A 436 4.55 -28.50 -6.10
C ASP A 436 5.43 -28.81 -7.30
N LYS A 437 5.63 -30.09 -7.60
CA LYS A 437 6.44 -30.53 -8.73
C LYS A 437 5.94 -29.92 -10.05
N ALA A 438 4.64 -29.95 -10.29
CA ALA A 438 4.03 -29.38 -11.48
C ALA A 438 4.13 -27.85 -11.51
N GLY A 439 3.87 -27.18 -10.39
CA GLY A 439 3.93 -25.72 -10.25
C GLY A 439 5.32 -25.16 -10.51
N TYR A 440 6.35 -25.76 -9.94
CA TYR A 440 7.75 -25.34 -10.18
C TYR A 440 8.20 -25.61 -11.63
N GLU A 441 7.70 -26.66 -12.28
CA GLU A 441 7.97 -26.89 -13.70
C GLU A 441 7.31 -25.83 -14.59
N ILE A 442 6.08 -25.44 -14.29
CA ILE A 442 5.39 -24.34 -14.98
C ILE A 442 6.15 -23.02 -14.77
N GLN A 443 6.67 -22.76 -13.56
CA GLN A 443 7.45 -21.55 -13.30
C GLN A 443 8.72 -21.51 -14.16
N LYS A 444 9.46 -22.62 -14.29
CA LYS A 444 10.65 -22.71 -15.18
C LYS A 444 10.29 -22.42 -16.63
N GLN A 445 9.16 -22.98 -17.12
CA GLN A 445 8.69 -22.71 -18.48
C GLN A 445 8.35 -21.24 -18.66
N ARG A 446 7.68 -20.63 -17.70
CA ARG A 446 7.34 -19.19 -17.67
C ARG A 446 8.61 -18.33 -17.75
N ASP A 447 9.61 -18.59 -16.92
CA ASP A 447 10.87 -17.84 -16.90
C ASP A 447 11.59 -17.96 -18.25
N SER A 448 11.63 -19.16 -18.84
CA SER A 448 12.23 -19.41 -20.17
C SER A 448 11.52 -18.65 -21.28
N LEU A 449 10.19 -18.64 -21.26
CA LEU A 449 9.38 -17.92 -22.26
C LEU A 449 9.53 -16.40 -22.12
N ARG A 450 9.56 -15.88 -20.90
CA ARG A 450 9.82 -14.45 -20.64
C ARG A 450 11.23 -14.04 -21.10
N ALA A 451 12.25 -14.82 -20.78
CA ALA A 451 13.61 -14.58 -21.26
C ALA A 451 13.72 -14.60 -22.79
N ALA A 452 12.95 -15.46 -23.46
CA ALA A 452 12.85 -15.52 -24.91
C ALA A 452 11.99 -14.41 -25.52
N LYS A 453 11.35 -13.54 -24.70
CA LYS A 453 10.48 -12.43 -25.13
C LYS A 453 9.39 -12.88 -26.11
N VAL A 454 8.77 -14.03 -25.85
CA VAL A 454 7.71 -14.57 -26.71
C VAL A 454 6.48 -13.65 -26.71
N PRO A 455 5.66 -13.69 -27.77
CA PRO A 455 4.38 -12.98 -27.81
C PRO A 455 3.47 -13.39 -26.66
N GLU A 456 2.65 -12.47 -26.13
CA GLU A 456 1.82 -12.66 -24.94
C GLU A 456 0.84 -13.85 -25.07
N ASN A 457 0.32 -14.13 -26.26
CA ASN A 457 -0.54 -15.29 -26.48
C ASN A 457 0.11 -16.64 -26.12
N VAL A 458 1.44 -16.77 -26.25
CA VAL A 458 2.19 -17.98 -25.83
C VAL A 458 2.18 -18.12 -24.31
N MET A 459 2.28 -16.99 -23.60
CA MET A 459 2.14 -16.96 -22.13
C MET A 459 0.71 -17.29 -21.70
N GLU A 460 -0.29 -16.72 -22.38
CA GLU A 460 -1.71 -17.02 -22.14
C GLU A 460 -1.99 -18.53 -22.30
N ASP A 461 -1.43 -19.18 -23.33
CA ASP A 461 -1.56 -20.62 -23.55
C ASP A 461 -0.88 -21.44 -22.44
N LEU A 462 0.27 -21.01 -21.93
CA LEU A 462 0.90 -21.64 -20.77
C LEU A 462 -0.02 -21.59 -19.55
N PHE A 463 -0.60 -20.43 -19.26
CA PHE A 463 -1.51 -20.25 -18.13
C PHE A 463 -2.81 -21.05 -18.27
N MET A 464 -3.33 -21.22 -19.48
CA MET A 464 -4.49 -22.09 -19.73
C MET A 464 -4.16 -23.57 -19.48
N ARG A 465 -2.95 -24.02 -19.86
CA ARG A 465 -2.49 -25.38 -19.58
C ARG A 465 -2.29 -25.60 -18.07
N GLN A 466 -1.70 -24.61 -17.38
CA GLN A 466 -1.54 -24.64 -15.94
C GLN A 466 -2.90 -24.81 -15.24
N LYS A 467 -3.88 -23.96 -15.58
CA LYS A 467 -5.23 -24.05 -15.01
C LYS A 467 -5.86 -25.41 -15.19
N LYS A 468 -5.79 -25.99 -16.40
CA LYS A 468 -6.31 -27.35 -16.67
C LYS A 468 -5.60 -28.43 -15.85
N GLN A 469 -4.31 -28.26 -15.58
CA GLN A 469 -3.54 -29.19 -14.75
C GLN A 469 -3.94 -29.07 -13.27
N GLU A 470 -4.15 -27.85 -12.77
CA GLU A 470 -4.65 -27.57 -11.44
C GLU A 470 -6.04 -28.17 -11.22
N ASP A 471 -6.97 -28.04 -12.18
CA ASP A 471 -8.29 -28.72 -12.16
C ASP A 471 -8.14 -30.23 -11.91
N GLY A 472 -7.17 -30.88 -12.59
CA GLY A 472 -6.90 -32.30 -12.42
C GLY A 472 -6.38 -32.66 -11.02
N PHE A 473 -5.51 -31.84 -10.42
CA PHE A 473 -5.02 -32.10 -9.07
C PHE A 473 -6.10 -31.96 -8.00
N PHE A 474 -7.01 -31.00 -8.18
CA PHE A 474 -8.03 -30.73 -7.17
C PHE A 474 -9.26 -31.63 -7.27
N ALA A 475 -9.50 -32.26 -8.43
CA ALA A 475 -10.72 -33.03 -8.70
C ALA A 475 -10.99 -34.13 -7.68
N ASP A 476 -9.95 -34.89 -7.29
CA ASP A 476 -10.06 -36.08 -6.45
C ASP A 476 -9.67 -35.82 -4.97
N GLU A 477 -9.41 -34.56 -4.59
CA GLU A 477 -9.00 -34.24 -3.22
C GLU A 477 -10.17 -34.37 -2.23
N LYS A 478 -9.94 -35.13 -1.16
CA LYS A 478 -10.95 -35.46 -0.14
C LYS A 478 -11.57 -34.23 0.52
N TYR A 479 -10.78 -33.19 0.72
CA TYR A 479 -11.19 -31.99 1.46
C TYR A 479 -11.32 -30.76 0.55
N LYS A 480 -11.46 -30.93 -0.78
CA LYS A 480 -11.48 -29.82 -1.76
C LYS A 480 -12.52 -28.74 -1.47
N ASP A 481 -13.69 -29.13 -0.96
CA ASP A 481 -14.81 -28.21 -0.68
C ASP A 481 -14.88 -27.78 0.79
N LYS A 482 -13.89 -28.16 1.60
CA LYS A 482 -13.87 -27.90 3.05
C LYS A 482 -13.01 -26.71 3.41
N VAL A 483 -13.44 -25.96 4.42
CA VAL A 483 -12.58 -25.01 5.11
C VAL A 483 -11.71 -25.80 6.10
N GLY A 484 -10.40 -25.55 6.03
CA GLY A 484 -9.39 -26.22 6.86
C GLY A 484 -8.14 -25.34 6.99
N ALA A 485 -6.97 -25.97 6.97
CA ALA A 485 -5.66 -25.28 6.90
C ALA A 485 -4.75 -26.09 5.99
N PHE A 486 -4.69 -25.67 4.71
CA PHE A 486 -3.93 -26.34 3.65
C PHE A 486 -2.54 -25.72 3.55
N GLU A 487 -1.50 -26.50 3.75
CA GLU A 487 -0.12 -26.00 3.72
C GLU A 487 0.27 -25.46 2.34
N GLY A 488 1.02 -24.37 2.34
CA GLY A 488 1.45 -23.59 1.19
C GLY A 488 0.56 -22.36 0.99
N ALA A 489 1.08 -21.17 1.38
CA ALA A 489 0.44 -19.87 1.24
C ALA A 489 1.47 -18.75 1.39
N ASN A 490 1.11 -17.52 1.05
CA ASN A 490 1.90 -16.32 1.26
C ASN A 490 3.35 -16.48 0.78
N TYR A 491 3.52 -16.95 -0.46
CA TYR A 491 4.79 -17.21 -1.15
C TYR A 491 5.67 -18.28 -0.49
N THR A 492 5.19 -18.96 0.56
CA THR A 492 5.96 -19.93 1.34
C THR A 492 5.35 -21.32 1.21
N ALA A 493 6.16 -22.29 0.76
CA ALA A 493 5.72 -23.67 0.53
C ALA A 493 5.40 -24.41 1.84
N THR A 494 6.02 -24.04 2.96
CA THR A 494 5.86 -24.71 4.24
C THR A 494 5.67 -23.72 5.38
N GLY A 495 4.96 -24.13 6.44
CA GLY A 495 4.76 -23.32 7.65
C GLY A 495 3.78 -22.18 7.51
N GLN A 496 3.13 -22.02 6.35
CA GLN A 496 1.98 -21.13 6.16
C GLN A 496 0.86 -21.88 5.46
N TYR A 497 -0.37 -21.52 5.79
CA TYR A 497 -1.55 -22.27 5.41
C TYR A 497 -2.64 -21.33 4.89
N ARG A 498 -3.34 -21.76 3.83
CA ARG A 498 -4.55 -21.13 3.30
C ARG A 498 -5.79 -21.88 3.78
N SER A 499 -6.94 -21.24 3.69
CA SER A 499 -8.17 -21.75 4.33
C SER A 499 -8.91 -22.81 3.54
N GLN A 500 -8.79 -22.82 2.21
CA GLN A 500 -9.37 -23.84 1.31
C GLN A 500 -8.34 -24.30 0.29
N LEU A 501 -8.63 -25.44 -0.34
CA LEU A 501 -7.71 -26.02 -1.31
C LEU A 501 -7.48 -25.11 -2.51
N ASP A 502 -8.54 -24.44 -2.97
CA ASP A 502 -8.51 -23.51 -4.11
C ASP A 502 -9.24 -22.21 -3.80
N CYS A 503 -8.70 -21.12 -4.33
CA CYS A 503 -9.18 -19.75 -4.20
C CYS A 503 -8.64 -18.91 -5.35
N ILE A 504 -9.31 -17.82 -5.72
CA ILE A 504 -8.80 -16.86 -6.69
C ILE A 504 -7.46 -16.24 -6.22
N MET A 505 -7.19 -16.18 -4.91
CA MET A 505 -5.90 -15.74 -4.36
C MET A 505 -4.79 -16.80 -4.50
N TYR A 506 -5.12 -18.01 -4.91
CA TYR A 506 -4.18 -19.12 -5.09
C TYR A 506 -3.95 -19.48 -6.55
N THR A 507 -5.02 -19.68 -7.31
CA THR A 507 -4.98 -20.07 -8.73
C THR A 507 -5.78 -19.08 -9.59
N ARG A 508 -5.79 -19.31 -10.93
CA ARG A 508 -6.58 -18.45 -11.86
C ARG A 508 -8.05 -18.88 -11.99
N HIS A 509 -8.62 -19.50 -10.95
CA HIS A 509 -10.06 -19.74 -10.87
C HIS A 509 -10.80 -18.53 -10.34
N MET A 510 -12.04 -18.32 -10.78
CA MET A 510 -12.80 -17.09 -10.52
C MET A 510 -13.65 -17.15 -9.23
N ASN A 511 -13.15 -17.85 -8.18
CA ASN A 511 -13.90 -18.01 -6.93
C ASN A 511 -13.04 -17.64 -5.72
N PHE A 512 -13.50 -16.70 -4.91
CA PHE A 512 -12.97 -16.55 -3.55
C PHE A 512 -13.39 -17.72 -2.66
N CYS A 513 -12.49 -18.22 -1.84
CA CYS A 513 -12.81 -19.15 -0.77
C CYS A 513 -13.72 -18.50 0.28
N ARG A 514 -14.29 -19.30 1.18
CA ARG A 514 -15.23 -18.80 2.21
C ARG A 514 -14.62 -17.76 3.13
N VAL A 515 -13.34 -17.92 3.50
CA VAL A 515 -12.64 -16.98 4.38
C VAL A 515 -12.37 -15.66 3.66
N CYS A 516 -11.91 -15.71 2.40
CA CYS A 516 -11.71 -14.50 1.60
C CYS A 516 -13.02 -13.74 1.36
N ARG A 517 -14.14 -14.45 1.12
CA ARG A 517 -15.48 -13.83 1.01
C ARG A 517 -15.86 -13.13 2.30
N HIS A 518 -15.69 -13.79 3.42
CA HIS A 518 -15.97 -13.20 4.74
C HIS A 518 -15.14 -11.94 4.97
N GLY A 519 -13.83 -11.96 4.70
CA GLY A 519 -12.98 -10.77 4.83
C GLY A 519 -13.43 -9.59 3.95
N LEU A 520 -13.88 -9.86 2.71
CA LEU A 520 -14.45 -8.84 1.84
C LEU A 520 -15.78 -8.30 2.38
N GLU A 521 -16.66 -9.17 2.88
CA GLU A 521 -17.96 -8.79 3.47
C GLU A 521 -17.80 -7.92 4.71
N GLU A 522 -16.84 -8.21 5.58
CA GLU A 522 -16.48 -7.37 6.74
C GLU A 522 -16.08 -5.96 6.30
N VAL A 523 -15.28 -5.85 5.23
CA VAL A 523 -14.93 -4.54 4.67
C VAL A 523 -16.15 -3.84 4.09
N PHE A 524 -17.02 -4.51 3.32
CA PHE A 524 -18.23 -3.89 2.78
C PHE A 524 -19.11 -3.33 3.90
N ASN A 525 -19.22 -4.06 5.02
CA ASN A 525 -19.99 -3.64 6.18
C ASN A 525 -19.47 -2.36 6.85
N GLN A 526 -18.19 -1.97 6.63
CA GLN A 526 -17.68 -0.67 7.09
C GLN A 526 -18.23 0.52 6.29
N TYR A 527 -18.76 0.30 5.10
CA TYR A 527 -19.26 1.37 4.21
C TYR A 527 -20.77 1.36 4.08
N VAL A 528 -21.44 0.23 4.25
CA VAL A 528 -22.88 0.06 4.03
C VAL A 528 -23.62 0.03 5.36
N LYS A 529 -24.75 0.75 5.44
CA LYS A 529 -25.67 0.70 6.58
C LYS A 529 -26.57 -0.52 6.51
#